data_8662d08e14ea8b4402020abdf8538923
#
_entry.id   8662d08e14ea8b4402020abdf8538923
#
_cell.length_a   1.000
_cell.length_b   1.000
_cell.length_c   1.000
_cell.angle_alpha   90.00
_cell.angle_beta   90.00
_cell.angle_gamma   90.00
#
_symmetry.space_group_name_H-M   'P 1'
#
loop_
_entity.id
_entity.type
_entity.pdbx_description
1 polymer ?
#
loop_
_entity_poly.entity_id
_entity_poly.type
_entity_poly.pdbx_seq_one_letter_code
_entity_poly.pdbx_strand_id
1 'polypeptide(L)'
;MARFAVPTARAARRLTNSANSPRWSVAVVGSGPAAFYAADHLLRHDADVHVDIFEQLPLPYGLVRFGVAPDHQDVKNVTERFEQIAAEPRCGFFGNVCVGDAAGAGASSNLLPLPELRRAYSAVVLACGAGADRELGVPGEALRGVRAAREFVNWYNGHPDAVSHDFGLADCEAAAVVGMGNVAIDCARVLLCGVDALRKTDVPEYALAALAESKV
;
A
#
# COMPACT_ATOMS: atom_id res chain seq x y z
N MET A 1 -8.19 -6.17 -17.25
CA MET A 1 -7.37 -4.93 -17.16
C MET A 1 -8.24 -3.80 -16.62
N ALA A 2 -8.13 -3.48 -15.34
CA ALA A 2 -8.83 -2.36 -14.75
C ALA A 2 -8.26 -1.05 -15.35
N ARG A 3 -9.15 -0.17 -15.81
CA ARG A 3 -8.74 1.14 -16.34
C ARG A 3 -8.44 2.07 -15.18
N PHE A 4 -7.17 2.31 -14.92
CA PHE A 4 -6.72 3.33 -13.98
C PHE A 4 -6.87 4.71 -14.62
N ALA A 5 -7.77 5.52 -14.09
CA ALA A 5 -7.98 6.90 -14.56
C ALA A 5 -7.38 7.87 -13.54
N VAL A 6 -6.55 8.78 -14.02
CA VAL A 6 -6.09 9.94 -13.24
C VAL A 6 -7.31 10.82 -12.94
N PRO A 7 -7.56 11.23 -11.69
CA PRO A 7 -8.70 12.09 -11.38
C PRO A 7 -8.45 13.49 -11.90
N THR A 8 -9.00 13.77 -13.05
CA THR A 8 -9.29 15.15 -13.45
C THR A 8 -10.57 15.59 -12.74
N ALA A 9 -10.85 16.90 -12.70
CA ALA A 9 -12.09 17.52 -12.19
C ALA A 9 -13.40 16.84 -12.64
N ARG A 10 -13.32 15.78 -13.41
CA ARG A 10 -14.38 14.91 -13.92
C ARG A 10 -14.95 13.95 -12.86
N ALA A 11 -14.16 13.54 -11.84
CA ALA A 11 -14.66 12.69 -10.74
C ALA A 11 -15.63 13.50 -9.86
N ALA A 12 -15.27 14.75 -9.53
CA ALA A 12 -16.15 15.67 -8.81
C ALA A 12 -17.40 16.06 -9.62
N ARG A 13 -17.34 16.05 -10.97
CA ARG A 13 -18.49 16.37 -11.85
C ARG A 13 -19.47 15.22 -12.06
N ARG A 14 -19.10 13.96 -11.82
CA ARG A 14 -20.05 12.84 -11.89
C ARG A 14 -21.14 12.92 -10.82
N LEU A 15 -20.86 13.58 -9.70
CA LEU A 15 -21.77 13.67 -8.56
C LEU A 15 -22.84 14.79 -8.70
N THR A 16 -22.73 15.69 -9.69
CA THR A 16 -23.57 16.91 -9.72
C THR A 16 -24.61 16.97 -10.85
N ASN A 17 -24.64 16.05 -11.82
CA ASN A 17 -25.48 16.24 -13.00
C ASN A 17 -26.00 14.95 -13.67
N SER A 18 -26.84 14.16 -12.96
CA SER A 18 -27.76 13.25 -13.68
C SER A 18 -28.95 12.87 -12.81
N ALA A 19 -30.08 12.62 -13.47
CA ALA A 19 -31.31 12.04 -12.87
C ALA A 19 -31.05 10.64 -12.27
N ASN A 20 -29.83 10.11 -12.35
CA ASN A 20 -29.36 8.81 -11.89
C ASN A 20 -28.15 8.96 -10.92
N SER A 21 -28.06 10.08 -10.18
CA SER A 21 -27.04 10.22 -9.14
C SER A 21 -27.29 9.19 -8.03
N PRO A 22 -26.23 8.49 -7.54
CA PRO A 22 -26.40 7.56 -6.45
C PRO A 22 -26.96 8.29 -5.22
N ARG A 23 -27.81 7.63 -4.45
CA ARG A 23 -28.36 8.18 -3.21
C ARG A 23 -27.27 8.49 -2.20
N TRP A 24 -26.25 7.63 -2.17
CA TRP A 24 -25.09 7.76 -1.28
C TRP A 24 -23.79 7.62 -2.06
N SER A 25 -22.87 8.53 -1.82
CA SER A 25 -21.50 8.46 -2.31
C SER A 25 -20.53 8.42 -1.13
N VAL A 26 -19.63 7.44 -1.11
CA VAL A 26 -18.66 7.25 -0.03
C VAL A 26 -17.25 7.29 -0.59
N ALA A 27 -16.43 8.18 -0.04
CA ALA A 27 -15.00 8.18 -0.31
C ALA A 27 -14.27 7.30 0.71
N VAL A 28 -13.41 6.41 0.25
CA VAL A 28 -12.53 5.59 1.09
C VAL A 28 -11.10 6.01 0.83
N VAL A 29 -10.39 6.45 1.87
CA VAL A 29 -9.00 6.92 1.78
C VAL A 29 -8.05 5.80 2.20
N GLY A 30 -7.21 5.36 1.27
CA GLY A 30 -6.38 4.17 1.34
C GLY A 30 -7.00 3.02 0.55
N SER A 31 -6.15 2.09 0.09
CA SER A 31 -6.55 0.91 -0.70
C SER A 31 -6.01 -0.40 -0.13
N GLY A 32 -5.74 -0.44 1.16
CA GLY A 32 -5.39 -1.66 1.88
C GLY A 32 -6.62 -2.55 2.15
N PRO A 33 -6.43 -3.69 2.85
CA PRO A 33 -7.52 -4.62 3.17
C PRO A 33 -8.73 -3.96 3.83
N ALA A 34 -8.51 -3.06 4.78
CA ALA A 34 -9.59 -2.35 5.47
C ALA A 34 -10.48 -1.56 4.50
N ALA A 35 -9.88 -0.93 3.50
CA ALA A 35 -10.60 -0.17 2.48
C ALA A 35 -11.46 -1.08 1.60
N PHE A 36 -10.88 -2.18 1.09
CA PHE A 36 -11.63 -3.12 0.23
C PHE A 36 -12.74 -3.83 0.97
N TYR A 37 -12.53 -4.25 2.23
CA TYR A 37 -13.60 -4.85 3.03
C TYR A 37 -14.70 -3.85 3.37
N ALA A 38 -14.36 -2.59 3.66
CA ALA A 38 -15.36 -1.54 3.86
C ALA A 38 -16.17 -1.29 2.58
N ALA A 39 -15.51 -1.20 1.43
CA ALA A 39 -16.17 -1.04 0.13
C ALA A 39 -17.10 -2.23 -0.18
N ASP A 40 -16.63 -3.46 0.00
CA ASP A 40 -17.41 -4.68 -0.21
C ASP A 40 -18.68 -4.69 0.66
N HIS A 41 -18.52 -4.35 1.94
CA HIS A 41 -19.65 -4.27 2.86
C HIS A 41 -20.69 -3.24 2.41
N LEU A 42 -20.26 -2.03 2.09
CA LEU A 42 -21.16 -0.97 1.62
C LEU A 42 -21.90 -1.36 0.34
N LEU A 43 -21.18 -1.87 -0.66
CA LEU A 43 -21.72 -2.24 -1.96
C LEU A 43 -22.74 -3.38 -1.89
N ARG A 44 -22.58 -4.30 -0.93
CA ARG A 44 -23.52 -5.42 -0.72
C ARG A 44 -24.79 -5.02 0.05
N HIS A 45 -24.66 -4.07 0.97
CA HIS A 45 -25.78 -3.72 1.87
C HIS A 45 -26.67 -2.62 1.36
N ASP A 46 -26.21 -1.83 0.37
CA ASP A 46 -27.02 -0.76 -0.23
C ASP A 46 -26.80 -0.76 -1.76
N ALA A 47 -27.89 -0.95 -2.50
CA ALA A 47 -27.86 -0.94 -3.96
C ALA A 47 -27.65 0.47 -4.55
N ASP A 48 -27.95 1.51 -3.79
CA ASP A 48 -27.86 2.92 -4.22
C ASP A 48 -26.56 3.60 -3.79
N VAL A 49 -25.62 2.86 -3.15
CA VAL A 49 -24.32 3.39 -2.77
C VAL A 49 -23.32 3.32 -3.92
N HIS A 50 -22.52 4.37 -4.06
CA HIS A 50 -21.32 4.41 -4.87
C HIS A 50 -20.09 4.61 -3.97
N VAL A 51 -19.02 3.86 -4.21
CA VAL A 51 -17.78 3.92 -3.42
C VAL A 51 -16.61 4.30 -4.30
N ASP A 52 -15.88 5.34 -3.92
CA ASP A 52 -14.65 5.75 -4.56
C ASP A 52 -13.46 5.55 -3.60
N ILE A 53 -12.47 4.75 -4.02
CA ILE A 53 -11.26 4.45 -3.25
C ILE A 53 -10.13 5.35 -3.76
N PHE A 54 -9.51 6.09 -2.85
CA PHE A 54 -8.37 6.98 -3.14
C PHE A 54 -7.09 6.42 -2.54
N GLU A 55 -6.04 6.30 -3.36
CA GLU A 55 -4.76 5.73 -2.96
C GLU A 55 -3.61 6.64 -3.38
N GLN A 56 -2.67 6.90 -2.47
CA GLN A 56 -1.49 7.73 -2.75
C GLN A 56 -0.51 7.05 -3.72
N LEU A 57 -0.44 5.73 -3.70
CA LEU A 57 0.39 4.95 -4.61
C LEU A 57 -0.34 4.69 -5.94
N PRO A 58 0.40 4.40 -7.02
CA PRO A 58 -0.22 4.03 -8.29
C PRO A 58 -0.89 2.65 -8.24
N LEU A 59 -0.51 1.80 -7.29
CA LEU A 59 -0.95 0.42 -7.16
C LEU A 59 -1.71 0.20 -5.85
N PRO A 60 -2.83 -0.56 -5.88
CA PRO A 60 -3.63 -0.86 -4.71
C PRO A 60 -3.06 -2.00 -3.85
N TYR A 61 -3.78 -2.30 -2.79
CA TYR A 61 -3.72 -3.44 -1.87
C TYR A 61 -2.82 -3.23 -0.65
N GLY A 62 -2.16 -2.08 -0.50
CA GLY A 62 -1.42 -1.72 0.71
C GLY A 62 -0.49 -2.84 1.19
N LEU A 63 -0.62 -3.25 2.46
CA LEU A 63 0.25 -4.29 3.06
C LEU A 63 0.09 -5.69 2.45
N VAL A 64 -0.99 -6.01 1.75
CA VAL A 64 -1.08 -7.29 1.04
C VAL A 64 -0.05 -7.34 -0.08
N ARG A 65 0.15 -6.22 -0.77
CA ARG A 65 1.18 -6.10 -1.81
C ARG A 65 2.56 -5.82 -1.25
N PHE A 66 2.68 -4.85 -0.34
CA PHE A 66 3.96 -4.31 0.09
C PHE A 66 4.42 -4.76 1.48
N GLY A 67 3.63 -5.58 2.18
CA GLY A 67 3.94 -6.04 3.53
C GLY A 67 3.99 -7.55 3.72
N VAL A 68 3.22 -8.31 2.94
CA VAL A 68 3.26 -9.78 2.98
C VAL A 68 4.55 -10.27 2.33
N ALA A 69 5.26 -11.17 3.01
CA ALA A 69 6.51 -11.71 2.51
C ALA A 69 6.33 -12.43 1.15
N PRO A 70 7.32 -12.37 0.26
CA PRO A 70 7.19 -12.87 -1.11
C PRO A 70 7.00 -14.38 -1.21
N ASP A 71 7.39 -15.14 -0.20
CA ASP A 71 7.20 -16.60 -0.10
C ASP A 71 5.84 -16.99 0.51
N HIS A 72 4.99 -16.03 0.89
CA HIS A 72 3.63 -16.26 1.38
C HIS A 72 2.58 -15.89 0.32
N GLN A 73 2.69 -16.50 -0.86
CA GLN A 73 1.78 -16.21 -1.98
C GLN A 73 0.32 -16.52 -1.66
N ASP A 74 0.04 -17.55 -0.86
CA ASP A 74 -1.33 -17.91 -0.47
C ASP A 74 -2.05 -16.76 0.26
N VAL A 75 -1.33 -15.98 1.07
CA VAL A 75 -1.89 -14.81 1.75
C VAL A 75 -2.22 -13.69 0.77
N LYS A 76 -1.45 -13.59 -0.33
CA LYS A 76 -1.67 -12.59 -1.39
C LYS A 76 -2.88 -12.92 -2.27
N ASN A 77 -3.40 -14.16 -2.27
CA ASN A 77 -4.58 -14.57 -3.05
C ASN A 77 -5.85 -13.77 -2.69
N VAL A 78 -5.90 -13.13 -1.53
CA VAL A 78 -6.99 -12.20 -1.18
C VAL A 78 -7.15 -11.05 -2.18
N THR A 79 -6.11 -10.75 -2.95
CA THR A 79 -6.16 -9.73 -4.02
C THR A 79 -7.17 -10.08 -5.10
N GLU A 80 -7.42 -11.35 -5.41
CA GLU A 80 -8.46 -11.77 -6.35
C GLU A 80 -9.84 -11.27 -5.91
N ARG A 81 -10.13 -11.34 -4.60
CA ARG A 81 -11.37 -10.78 -4.05
C ARG A 81 -11.40 -9.26 -4.18
N PHE A 82 -10.29 -8.58 -3.96
CA PHE A 82 -10.22 -7.13 -4.09
C PHE A 82 -10.38 -6.68 -5.54
N GLU A 83 -9.88 -7.45 -6.51
CA GLU A 83 -10.10 -7.22 -7.94
C GLU A 83 -11.58 -7.31 -8.32
N GLN A 84 -12.29 -8.31 -7.77
CA GLN A 84 -13.73 -8.44 -7.98
C GLN A 84 -14.50 -7.22 -7.43
N ILE A 85 -14.10 -6.71 -6.25
CA ILE A 85 -14.72 -5.52 -5.65
C ILE A 85 -14.42 -4.28 -6.51
N ALA A 86 -13.17 -4.12 -6.95
CA ALA A 86 -12.76 -3.01 -7.81
C ALA A 86 -13.41 -3.04 -9.20
N ALA A 87 -13.82 -4.21 -9.67
CA ALA A 87 -14.51 -4.39 -10.94
C ALA A 87 -16.02 -4.08 -10.86
N GLU A 88 -16.58 -3.93 -9.67
CA GLU A 88 -17.99 -3.54 -9.46
C GLU A 88 -18.25 -2.16 -10.11
N PRO A 89 -19.28 -1.99 -10.95
CA PRO A 89 -19.54 -0.71 -11.63
C PRO A 89 -19.77 0.48 -10.69
N ARG A 90 -20.17 0.21 -9.44
CA ARG A 90 -20.38 1.21 -8.39
C ARG A 90 -19.11 1.47 -7.54
N CYS A 91 -17.98 0.84 -7.88
CA CYS A 91 -16.70 1.05 -7.22
C CYS A 91 -15.73 1.78 -8.16
N GLY A 92 -15.25 2.95 -7.75
CA GLY A 92 -14.19 3.69 -8.43
C GLY A 92 -12.84 3.50 -7.72
N PHE A 93 -11.75 3.45 -8.48
CA PHE A 93 -10.40 3.45 -7.93
C PHE A 93 -9.58 4.60 -8.51
N PHE A 94 -8.95 5.39 -7.64
CA PHE A 94 -8.15 6.56 -7.97
C PHE A 94 -6.75 6.45 -7.32
N GLY A 95 -5.79 5.93 -8.07
CA GLY A 95 -4.39 5.86 -7.67
C GLY A 95 -3.64 7.17 -7.92
N ASN A 96 -2.47 7.34 -7.31
CA ASN A 96 -1.66 8.57 -7.32
C ASN A 96 -2.39 9.79 -6.77
N VAL A 97 -3.28 9.60 -5.80
CA VAL A 97 -4.02 10.68 -5.12
C VAL A 97 -3.68 10.68 -3.65
N CYS A 98 -2.94 11.68 -3.20
CA CYS A 98 -2.70 11.92 -1.78
C CYS A 98 -3.85 12.73 -1.19
N VAL A 99 -4.56 12.16 -0.23
CA VAL A 99 -5.62 12.87 0.51
C VAL A 99 -5.03 13.45 1.78
N GLY A 100 -5.03 14.78 1.88
CA GLY A 100 -4.45 15.47 3.04
C GLY A 100 -4.01 16.89 2.72
N ASP A 101 -2.91 17.29 3.33
CA ASP A 101 -2.22 18.54 3.06
C ASP A 101 -0.90 18.31 2.30
N ALA A 102 -0.25 19.40 1.91
CA ALA A 102 0.99 19.33 1.13
C ALA A 102 2.16 18.70 1.91
N ALA A 103 2.12 18.69 3.23
CA ALA A 103 3.18 18.11 4.06
C ALA A 103 3.18 16.57 3.99
N GLY A 104 2.02 15.96 3.76
CA GLY A 104 1.88 14.51 3.62
C GLY A 104 1.99 13.98 2.18
N ALA A 105 2.06 14.84 1.19
CA ALA A 105 1.94 14.44 -0.22
C ALA A 105 3.21 13.76 -0.79
N GLY A 106 4.37 13.87 -0.14
CA GLY A 106 5.62 13.31 -0.67
C GLY A 106 5.88 13.77 -2.11
N ALA A 107 6.39 12.88 -2.95
CA ALA A 107 6.55 13.10 -4.38
C ALA A 107 5.26 12.92 -5.19
N SER A 108 4.14 12.59 -4.55
CA SER A 108 2.85 12.36 -5.21
C SER A 108 2.29 13.68 -5.76
N SER A 109 1.91 13.65 -7.01
CA SER A 109 1.58 14.84 -7.79
C SER A 109 0.14 15.33 -7.64
N ASN A 110 -0.77 14.52 -7.08
CA ASN A 110 -2.20 14.84 -7.02
C ASN A 110 -2.67 14.95 -5.57
N LEU A 111 -2.58 16.16 -5.04
CA LEU A 111 -3.08 16.46 -3.70
C LEU A 111 -4.59 16.72 -3.75
N LEU A 112 -5.33 16.04 -2.89
CA LEU A 112 -6.76 16.24 -2.68
C LEU A 112 -7.03 16.58 -1.21
N PRO A 113 -7.37 17.83 -0.89
CA PRO A 113 -7.63 18.23 0.48
C PRO A 113 -8.82 17.48 1.10
N LEU A 114 -8.66 16.96 2.31
CA LEU A 114 -9.75 16.27 3.02
C LEU A 114 -11.05 17.09 3.14
N PRO A 115 -11.01 18.42 3.37
CA PRO A 115 -12.22 19.23 3.36
C PRO A 115 -12.98 19.22 2.02
N GLU A 116 -12.30 19.00 0.89
CA GLU A 116 -12.94 18.90 -0.42
C GLU A 116 -13.68 17.57 -0.56
N LEU A 117 -13.06 16.45 -0.15
CA LEU A 117 -13.74 15.15 -0.08
C LEU A 117 -14.99 15.22 0.80
N ARG A 118 -14.89 15.82 1.98
CA ARG A 118 -16.03 15.97 2.90
C ARG A 118 -17.17 16.80 2.34
N ARG A 119 -16.92 17.68 1.40
CA ARG A 119 -17.97 18.45 0.70
C ARG A 119 -18.58 17.70 -0.47
N ALA A 120 -17.79 16.83 -1.12
CA ALA A 120 -18.19 16.13 -2.34
C ALA A 120 -18.88 14.79 -2.07
N TYR A 121 -18.63 14.16 -0.92
CA TYR A 121 -19.14 12.84 -0.59
C TYR A 121 -20.09 12.86 0.60
N SER A 122 -21.03 11.93 0.61
CA SER A 122 -21.96 11.73 1.73
C SER A 122 -21.26 11.29 3.00
N ALA A 123 -20.17 10.51 2.86
CA ALA A 123 -19.30 10.08 3.94
C ALA A 123 -17.86 9.89 3.45
N VAL A 124 -16.90 10.00 4.38
CA VAL A 124 -15.49 9.70 4.14
C VAL A 124 -15.02 8.68 5.17
N VAL A 125 -14.48 7.58 4.69
CA VAL A 125 -13.87 6.50 5.50
C VAL A 125 -12.36 6.62 5.41
N LEU A 126 -11.68 6.78 6.53
CA LEU A 126 -10.23 6.80 6.59
C LEU A 126 -9.72 5.37 6.84
N ALA A 127 -9.06 4.78 5.84
CA ALA A 127 -8.50 3.43 5.84
C ALA A 127 -7.03 3.42 5.35
N CYS A 128 -6.31 4.52 5.58
CA CYS A 128 -4.95 4.77 5.09
C CYS A 128 -3.86 3.97 5.83
N GLY A 129 -4.21 3.21 6.86
CA GLY A 129 -3.25 2.45 7.64
C GLY A 129 -2.30 3.34 8.45
N ALA A 130 -1.14 2.80 8.84
CA ALA A 130 -0.11 3.52 9.59
C ALA A 130 1.02 3.93 8.65
N GLY A 131 1.25 5.22 8.51
CA GLY A 131 2.24 5.78 7.58
C GLY A 131 3.68 5.78 8.12
N ALA A 132 3.89 5.72 9.44
CA ALA A 132 5.22 5.81 10.06
C ALA A 132 5.53 4.63 10.98
N ASP A 133 6.83 4.37 11.18
CA ASP A 133 7.31 3.42 12.15
C ASP A 133 7.31 4.05 13.55
N ARG A 134 7.23 3.21 14.57
CA ARG A 134 7.40 3.65 15.93
C ARG A 134 8.88 3.65 16.28
N GLU A 135 9.39 4.78 16.73
CA GLU A 135 10.72 4.88 17.31
C GLU A 135 10.79 4.14 18.65
N LEU A 136 11.89 3.47 18.91
CA LEU A 136 12.15 2.78 20.18
C LEU A 136 12.63 3.77 21.25
N GLY A 137 13.28 4.86 20.84
CA GLY A 137 13.85 5.86 21.72
C GLY A 137 15.06 5.35 22.51
N VAL A 138 15.81 4.41 21.94
CA VAL A 138 16.99 3.82 22.59
C VAL A 138 18.28 4.41 22.03
N PRO A 139 19.38 4.50 22.85
CA PRO A 139 20.67 4.92 22.36
C PRO A 139 21.14 4.05 21.19
N GLY A 140 21.58 4.70 20.09
CA GLY A 140 22.09 3.99 18.93
C GLY A 140 21.04 3.71 17.84
N GLU A 141 19.77 4.00 18.04
CA GLU A 141 18.72 3.78 17.02
C GLU A 141 18.97 4.52 15.70
N ALA A 142 19.59 5.70 15.78
CA ALA A 142 19.94 6.51 14.60
C ALA A 142 21.30 6.17 13.98
N LEU A 143 22.00 5.13 14.44
CA LEU A 143 23.28 4.73 13.88
C LEU A 143 23.13 4.17 12.46
N ARG A 144 24.16 4.36 11.64
CA ARG A 144 24.23 3.76 10.30
C ARG A 144 24.07 2.24 10.39
N GLY A 145 23.20 1.69 9.56
CA GLY A 145 22.90 0.25 9.53
C GLY A 145 21.74 -0.17 10.43
N VAL A 146 21.28 0.70 11.34
CA VAL A 146 20.02 0.46 12.08
C VAL A 146 18.86 0.91 11.20
N ARG A 147 17.93 0.02 10.94
CA ARG A 147 16.81 0.23 10.02
C ARG A 147 15.51 -0.26 10.61
N ALA A 148 14.41 0.42 10.31
CA ALA A 148 13.09 -0.09 10.61
C ALA A 148 12.80 -1.33 9.74
N ALA A 149 12.23 -2.37 10.32
CA ALA A 149 11.88 -3.59 9.58
C ALA A 149 11.00 -3.30 8.35
N ARG A 150 10.11 -2.30 8.43
CA ARG A 150 9.25 -1.90 7.31
C ARG A 150 10.04 -1.38 6.10
N GLU A 151 11.17 -0.69 6.30
CA GLU A 151 12.01 -0.25 5.18
C GLU A 151 12.51 -1.44 4.38
N PHE A 152 12.97 -2.49 5.07
CA PHE A 152 13.43 -3.73 4.43
C PHE A 152 12.28 -4.50 3.78
N VAL A 153 11.11 -4.59 4.46
CA VAL A 153 9.90 -5.21 3.93
C VAL A 153 9.42 -4.50 2.67
N ASN A 154 9.35 -3.19 2.68
CA ASN A 154 8.97 -2.37 1.52
C ASN A 154 9.94 -2.59 0.36
N TRP A 155 11.23 -2.67 0.66
CA TRP A 155 12.28 -2.85 -0.34
C TRP A 155 12.16 -4.20 -1.06
N TYR A 156 12.07 -5.31 -0.33
CA TYR A 156 11.95 -6.61 -0.99
C TYR A 156 10.56 -6.89 -1.61
N ASN A 157 9.55 -6.10 -1.27
CA ASN A 157 8.23 -6.14 -1.89
C ASN A 157 8.03 -5.10 -3.02
N GLY A 158 9.06 -4.34 -3.40
CA GLY A 158 8.98 -3.42 -4.53
C GLY A 158 8.16 -2.15 -4.27
N HIS A 159 8.11 -1.68 -3.00
CA HIS A 159 7.46 -0.41 -2.71
C HIS A 159 8.19 0.74 -3.43
N PRO A 160 7.48 1.63 -4.15
CA PRO A 160 8.12 2.68 -4.95
C PRO A 160 9.13 3.54 -4.19
N ASP A 161 8.83 3.89 -2.94
CA ASP A 161 9.67 4.75 -2.11
C ASP A 161 10.91 4.02 -1.54
N ALA A 162 10.98 2.70 -1.65
CA ALA A 162 12.04 1.89 -1.07
C ALA A 162 13.04 1.34 -2.10
N VAL A 163 12.78 1.50 -3.40
CA VAL A 163 13.61 0.93 -4.49
C VAL A 163 15.09 1.33 -4.40
N SER A 164 15.37 2.57 -3.96
CA SER A 164 16.73 3.12 -3.86
C SER A 164 17.42 2.85 -2.52
N HIS A 165 16.79 2.10 -1.60
CA HIS A 165 17.39 1.80 -0.31
C HIS A 165 18.56 0.83 -0.47
N ASP A 166 19.69 1.18 0.15
CA ASP A 166 20.85 0.32 0.29
C ASP A 166 20.96 -0.15 1.75
N PHE A 167 20.94 -1.46 1.94
CA PHE A 167 21.10 -2.11 3.25
C PHE A 167 22.52 -2.56 3.54
N GLY A 168 23.46 -2.36 2.61
CA GLY A 168 24.86 -2.74 2.77
C GLY A 168 25.08 -4.25 2.91
N LEU A 169 24.23 -5.07 2.30
CA LEU A 169 24.26 -6.55 2.47
C LEU A 169 25.57 -7.18 1.99
N ALA A 170 26.22 -6.58 1.00
CA ALA A 170 27.53 -7.04 0.52
C ALA A 170 28.68 -6.74 1.49
N ASP A 171 28.49 -5.80 2.42
CA ASP A 171 29.55 -5.30 3.30
C ASP A 171 29.43 -5.83 4.74
N CYS A 172 28.32 -6.52 5.09
CA CYS A 172 28.12 -7.05 6.43
C CYS A 172 27.95 -8.57 6.43
N GLU A 173 28.60 -9.24 7.39
CA GLU A 173 28.60 -10.69 7.56
C GLU A 173 27.53 -11.16 8.57
N ALA A 174 26.85 -10.24 9.24
CA ALA A 174 25.84 -10.54 10.21
C ALA A 174 24.76 -9.46 10.26
N ALA A 175 23.51 -9.89 10.40
CA ALA A 175 22.36 -9.02 10.67
C ALA A 175 21.73 -9.39 12.00
N ALA A 176 21.39 -8.39 12.79
CA ALA A 176 20.61 -8.56 14.02
C ALA A 176 19.17 -8.13 13.77
N VAL A 177 18.23 -9.03 14.01
CA VAL A 177 16.79 -8.72 13.95
C VAL A 177 16.28 -8.55 15.38
N VAL A 178 15.84 -7.34 15.72
CA VAL A 178 15.34 -7.00 17.04
C VAL A 178 13.82 -7.16 17.07
N GLY A 179 13.35 -8.24 17.71
CA GLY A 179 11.95 -8.64 17.76
C GLY A 179 11.74 -10.09 17.38
N MET A 180 10.53 -10.61 17.65
CA MET A 180 10.17 -12.00 17.36
C MET A 180 8.74 -12.15 16.80
N GLY A 181 8.17 -11.06 16.32
CA GLY A 181 6.88 -11.09 15.61
C GLY A 181 7.03 -11.59 14.16
N ASN A 182 5.91 -11.79 13.48
CA ASN A 182 5.89 -12.31 12.10
C ASN A 182 6.79 -11.50 11.16
N VAL A 183 6.79 -10.17 11.25
CA VAL A 183 7.65 -9.32 10.41
C VAL A 183 9.13 -9.56 10.67
N ALA A 184 9.53 -9.74 11.93
CA ALA A 184 10.91 -10.03 12.28
C ALA A 184 11.36 -11.39 11.71
N ILE A 185 10.50 -12.40 11.80
CA ILE A 185 10.74 -13.73 11.23
C ILE A 185 10.82 -13.65 9.70
N ASP A 186 9.94 -12.89 9.05
CA ASP A 186 9.95 -12.69 7.61
C ASP A 186 11.27 -12.02 7.14
N CYS A 187 11.71 -10.98 7.84
CA CYS A 187 12.99 -10.33 7.54
C CYS A 187 14.18 -11.30 7.66
N ALA A 188 14.24 -12.07 8.76
CA ALA A 188 15.30 -13.06 8.96
C ALA A 188 15.26 -14.14 7.87
N ARG A 189 14.07 -14.63 7.52
CA ARG A 189 13.89 -15.67 6.51
C ARG A 189 14.31 -15.18 5.13
N VAL A 190 13.93 -13.95 4.73
CA VAL A 190 14.33 -13.38 3.43
C VAL A 190 15.85 -13.21 3.35
N LEU A 191 16.51 -12.79 4.43
CA LEU A 191 17.97 -12.68 4.48
C LEU A 191 18.68 -14.05 4.34
N LEU A 192 18.12 -15.09 4.92
CA LEU A 192 18.72 -16.45 4.96
C LEU A 192 18.25 -17.34 3.81
N CYS A 193 17.21 -16.95 3.08
CA CYS A 193 16.68 -17.75 1.98
C CYS A 193 17.58 -17.64 0.76
N GLY A 194 17.89 -18.80 0.14
CA GLY A 194 18.65 -18.81 -1.11
C GLY A 194 17.92 -18.05 -2.24
N VAL A 195 18.66 -17.26 -2.99
CA VAL A 195 18.14 -16.39 -4.05
C VAL A 195 17.33 -17.16 -5.11
N ASP A 196 17.73 -18.40 -5.41
CA ASP A 196 17.00 -19.25 -6.36
C ASP A 196 15.58 -19.60 -5.91
N ALA A 197 15.35 -19.66 -4.61
CA ALA A 197 14.01 -19.85 -4.07
C ALA A 197 13.19 -18.56 -4.17
N LEU A 198 13.80 -17.42 -3.84
CA LEU A 198 13.18 -16.09 -3.93
C LEU A 198 12.87 -15.68 -5.38
N ARG A 199 13.69 -16.08 -6.34
CA ARG A 199 13.47 -15.85 -7.78
C ARG A 199 12.15 -16.42 -8.32
N LYS A 200 11.58 -17.39 -7.62
CA LYS A 200 10.27 -17.97 -7.99
C LYS A 200 9.08 -17.20 -7.43
N THR A 201 9.34 -16.13 -6.72
CA THR A 201 8.34 -15.30 -6.05
C THR A 201 8.25 -13.92 -6.74
N ASP A 202 7.55 -12.98 -6.13
CA ASP A 202 7.38 -11.61 -6.64
C ASP A 202 8.44 -10.61 -6.12
N VAL A 203 9.59 -11.10 -5.62
CA VAL A 203 10.74 -10.24 -5.27
C VAL A 203 11.26 -9.52 -6.51
N PRO A 204 11.42 -8.19 -6.47
CA PRO A 204 11.94 -7.44 -7.62
C PRO A 204 13.41 -7.75 -7.90
N GLU A 205 13.83 -7.64 -9.17
CA GLU A 205 15.15 -8.04 -9.63
C GLU A 205 16.31 -7.29 -8.92
N TYR A 206 16.11 -6.01 -8.59
CA TYR A 206 17.14 -5.25 -7.84
C TYR A 206 17.38 -5.82 -6.43
N ALA A 207 16.33 -6.32 -5.78
CA ALA A 207 16.45 -6.92 -4.46
C ALA A 207 17.08 -8.32 -4.54
N LEU A 208 16.71 -9.12 -5.57
CA LEU A 208 17.36 -10.39 -5.86
C LEU A 208 18.86 -10.24 -6.11
N ALA A 209 19.25 -9.21 -6.89
CA ALA A 209 20.67 -8.93 -7.17
C ALA A 209 21.42 -8.59 -5.86
N ALA A 210 20.89 -7.71 -5.02
CA ALA A 210 21.51 -7.34 -3.76
C ALA A 210 21.55 -8.52 -2.75
N LEU A 211 20.51 -9.35 -2.71
CA LEU A 211 20.49 -10.56 -1.86
C LEU A 211 21.48 -11.61 -2.35
N ALA A 212 21.75 -11.70 -3.66
CA ALA A 212 22.75 -12.62 -4.20
C ALA A 212 24.20 -12.24 -3.80
N GLU A 213 24.45 -10.97 -3.54
CA GLU A 213 25.76 -10.45 -3.07
C GLU A 213 25.86 -10.40 -1.53
N SER A 214 24.77 -10.75 -0.82
CA SER A 214 24.73 -10.74 0.64
C SER A 214 25.73 -11.71 1.23
N LYS A 215 26.41 -11.27 2.29
CA LYS A 215 27.30 -12.09 3.13
C LYS A 215 26.68 -12.51 4.46
N VAL A 216 25.44 -12.08 4.67
CA VAL A 216 24.64 -12.46 5.86
C VAL A 216 24.17 -13.89 5.75
#